data_93df0698fcf900639306dad5b231c351
#
_entry.id   93df0698fcf900639306dad5b231c351
#
_cell.length_a   1.000
_cell.length_b   1.000
_cell.length_c   1.000
_cell.angle_alpha   90.00
_cell.angle_beta   90.00
_cell.angle_gamma   90.00
#
_symmetry.space_group_name_H-M   'P 1'
#
loop_
_entity.id
_entity.type
_entity.pdbx_description
1 polymer ?
#
loop_
_entity_poly.entity_id
_entity_poly.type
_entity_poly.pdbx_seq_one_letter_code
_entity_poly.pdbx_strand_id
1 'polypeptide(L)'
;LEFNKTFTEKALHDQLGKIAFSRGSVARETLIVSKGEVVEGDKFQILKSLQSEYESQVWNESNYNWILFAYTLLVALALLMLLLFLRKYRNDVFENNTKVTFIFFNILLMVLLTTLVVNYNSAYIYIVPICILPLVLKAFFDARLGLFAHVITVLLLGFVVANNYEYMFLQIIAGIVTILTVSELYKRANLFISVGQITLIYIVGYFAFHIIHEGNMENINWYTFGVFLLNGMITLFVQPLIYIYEKIFGLVSDVSLLELSDTNSKLLKE
;
A
#
# COMPACT_ATOMS: atom_id res chain seq x y z
N LEU A 1 -17.86 32.54 56.07
CA LEU A 1 -17.74 31.25 55.33
C LEU A 1 -16.54 31.37 54.43
N GLU A 2 -15.37 30.84 54.88
CA GLU A 2 -14.17 30.78 54.02
C GLU A 2 -14.26 29.50 53.14
N PHE A 3 -13.98 29.70 51.84
CA PHE A 3 -13.89 28.61 50.88
C PHE A 3 -12.62 27.79 51.11
N ASN A 4 -12.77 26.57 51.60
CA ASN A 4 -11.65 25.65 51.84
C ASN A 4 -11.36 24.83 50.59
N LYS A 5 -10.39 25.29 49.80
CA LYS A 5 -10.01 24.68 48.52
C LYS A 5 -9.56 23.22 48.67
N THR A 6 -8.79 22.93 49.73
CA THR A 6 -8.28 21.57 49.98
C THR A 6 -9.37 20.56 50.36
N PHE A 7 -10.43 21.02 51.07
CA PHE A 7 -11.58 20.19 51.40
C PHE A 7 -12.42 19.90 50.12
N THR A 8 -12.59 20.90 49.25
CA THR A 8 -13.35 20.77 48.01
C THR A 8 -12.64 19.83 47.03
N GLU A 9 -11.32 19.96 46.89
CA GLU A 9 -10.52 19.06 46.04
C GLU A 9 -10.53 17.62 46.56
N LYS A 10 -10.46 17.42 47.89
CA LYS A 10 -10.54 16.10 48.49
C LYS A 10 -11.93 15.47 48.30
N ALA A 11 -13.00 16.27 48.52
CA ALA A 11 -14.36 15.81 48.29
C ALA A 11 -14.64 15.47 46.80
N LEU A 12 -14.08 16.25 45.86
CA LEU A 12 -14.15 15.99 44.44
C LEU A 12 -13.40 14.70 44.06
N HIS A 13 -12.22 14.49 44.62
CA HIS A 13 -11.42 13.28 44.41
C HIS A 13 -12.12 12.03 44.98
N ASP A 14 -12.74 12.15 46.15
CA ASP A 14 -13.52 11.05 46.76
C ASP A 14 -14.82 10.75 45.98
N GLN A 15 -15.44 11.75 45.36
CA GLN A 15 -16.59 11.54 44.48
C GLN A 15 -16.18 10.95 43.10
N LEU A 16 -15.09 11.41 42.54
CA LEU A 16 -14.52 10.84 41.31
C LEU A 16 -14.08 9.38 41.51
N GLY A 17 -13.52 9.06 42.67
CA GLY A 17 -13.13 7.68 43.03
C GLY A 17 -14.35 6.74 43.27
N LYS A 18 -15.55 7.27 43.49
CA LYS A 18 -16.80 6.49 43.62
C LYS A 18 -17.49 6.27 42.26
N ILE A 19 -17.11 6.97 41.24
CA ILE A 19 -17.61 6.75 39.87
C ILE A 19 -16.93 5.50 39.36
N ALA A 20 -17.66 4.38 39.30
CA ALA A 20 -17.14 3.17 38.68
C ALA A 20 -16.84 3.48 37.18
N PHE A 21 -15.58 3.41 36.82
CA PHE A 21 -15.12 3.60 35.44
C PHE A 21 -15.63 2.47 34.51
N SER A 22 -16.19 1.40 35.06
CA SER A 22 -16.75 0.28 34.30
C SER A 22 -18.26 0.16 34.54
N ARG A 23 -19.08 0.22 33.52
CA ARG A 23 -20.49 -0.15 33.53
C ARG A 23 -20.69 -1.62 33.17
N GLY A 24 -20.42 -2.51 34.13
CA GLY A 24 -20.61 -3.95 33.93
C GLY A 24 -19.40 -4.65 33.33
N SER A 25 -19.49 -5.96 33.16
CA SER A 25 -18.50 -6.82 32.53
C SER A 25 -19.13 -7.63 31.42
N VAL A 26 -18.43 -7.75 30.30
CA VAL A 26 -18.83 -8.61 29.16
C VAL A 26 -18.03 -9.92 29.30
N ALA A 27 -18.71 -11.07 29.31
CA ALA A 27 -18.05 -12.36 29.39
C ALA A 27 -17.24 -12.64 28.13
N ARG A 28 -16.15 -13.41 28.26
CA ARG A 28 -15.37 -13.86 27.11
C ARG A 28 -16.27 -14.61 26.12
N GLU A 29 -16.02 -14.45 24.84
CA GLU A 29 -16.74 -15.11 23.73
C GLU A 29 -18.21 -14.68 23.57
N THR A 30 -18.64 -13.62 24.26
CA THR A 30 -19.97 -13.05 24.04
C THR A 30 -19.99 -12.26 22.74
N LEU A 31 -20.96 -12.55 21.86
CA LEU A 31 -21.18 -11.77 20.65
C LEU A 31 -21.67 -10.36 21.01
N ILE A 32 -20.87 -9.33 20.78
CA ILE A 32 -21.21 -7.94 21.07
C ILE A 32 -22.03 -7.33 19.94
N VAL A 33 -21.65 -7.59 18.67
CA VAL A 33 -22.28 -7.05 17.47
C VAL A 33 -22.32 -8.12 16.40
N SER A 34 -23.46 -8.30 15.74
CA SER A 34 -23.63 -9.18 14.59
C SER A 34 -23.26 -8.45 13.29
N LYS A 35 -22.89 -9.21 12.25
CA LYS A 35 -22.61 -8.63 10.92
C LYS A 35 -23.87 -7.94 10.39
N GLY A 36 -23.76 -6.66 9.99
CA GLY A 36 -24.86 -5.85 9.47
C GLY A 36 -25.71 -5.17 10.55
N GLU A 37 -25.39 -5.32 11.83
CA GLU A 37 -26.09 -4.68 12.94
C GLU A 37 -25.61 -3.23 13.11
N VAL A 38 -26.55 -2.30 13.32
CA VAL A 38 -26.21 -0.90 13.60
C VAL A 38 -25.66 -0.78 15.01
N VAL A 39 -24.48 -0.15 15.14
CA VAL A 39 -23.80 0.01 16.43
C VAL A 39 -24.23 1.33 17.07
N GLU A 40 -25.14 1.25 18.04
CA GLU A 40 -25.67 2.40 18.76
C GLU A 40 -25.66 2.18 20.29
N GLY A 41 -25.74 3.28 21.04
CA GLY A 41 -25.90 3.27 22.49
C GLY A 41 -24.82 2.50 23.25
N ASP A 42 -25.26 1.53 24.07
CA ASP A 42 -24.38 0.76 24.95
C ASP A 42 -23.36 -0.10 24.18
N LYS A 43 -23.74 -0.64 23.02
CA LYS A 43 -22.83 -1.43 22.16
C LYS A 43 -21.67 -0.60 21.65
N PHE A 44 -21.94 0.65 21.26
CA PHE A 44 -20.87 1.58 20.85
C PHE A 44 -19.92 1.89 22.00
N GLN A 45 -20.44 2.08 23.23
CA GLN A 45 -19.62 2.33 24.40
C GLN A 45 -18.76 1.10 24.78
N ILE A 46 -19.33 -0.11 24.68
CA ILE A 46 -18.59 -1.35 24.91
C ILE A 46 -17.45 -1.50 23.92
N LEU A 47 -17.71 -1.27 22.61
CA LEU A 47 -16.68 -1.35 21.58
C LEU A 47 -15.60 -0.29 21.76
N LYS A 48 -15.99 0.94 22.13
CA LYS A 48 -15.06 2.03 22.39
C LYS A 48 -14.17 1.75 23.61
N SER A 49 -14.75 1.17 24.67
CA SER A 49 -13.99 0.75 25.86
C SER A 49 -13.04 -0.39 25.54
N LEU A 50 -13.48 -1.37 24.75
CA LEU A 50 -12.66 -2.48 24.28
C LEU A 50 -11.50 -1.99 23.39
N GLN A 51 -11.77 -1.03 22.50
CA GLN A 51 -10.73 -0.39 21.69
C GLN A 51 -9.70 0.30 22.58
N SER A 52 -10.13 1.11 23.55
CA SER A 52 -9.23 1.83 24.46
C SER A 52 -8.40 0.87 25.34
N GLU A 53 -9.01 -0.23 25.80
CA GLU A 53 -8.30 -1.25 26.58
C GLU A 53 -7.28 -2.00 25.70
N TYR A 54 -7.66 -2.39 24.49
CA TYR A 54 -6.77 -3.03 23.53
C TYR A 54 -5.59 -2.11 23.16
N GLU A 55 -5.87 -0.85 22.85
CA GLU A 55 -4.84 0.15 22.57
C GLU A 55 -3.90 0.34 23.77
N SER A 56 -4.43 0.43 25.00
CA SER A 56 -3.61 0.57 26.19
C SER A 56 -2.74 -0.64 26.50
N GLN A 57 -3.23 -1.85 26.21
CA GLN A 57 -2.47 -3.09 26.39
C GLN A 57 -1.39 -3.28 25.32
N VAL A 58 -1.70 -2.96 24.07
CA VAL A 58 -0.79 -3.11 22.93
C VAL A 58 0.26 -2.01 22.92
N TRP A 59 -0.12 -0.75 23.24
CA TRP A 59 0.74 0.44 23.15
C TRP A 59 1.39 0.86 24.48
N ASN A 60 1.44 -0.02 25.49
CA ASN A 60 2.28 0.22 26.67
C ASN A 60 3.75 0.40 26.22
N GLU A 61 4.49 1.32 26.86
CA GLU A 61 5.89 1.63 26.50
C GLU A 61 6.78 0.39 26.40
N SER A 62 6.55 -0.60 27.26
CA SER A 62 7.27 -1.88 27.22
C SER A 62 6.95 -2.72 25.98
N ASN A 63 5.70 -2.72 25.52
CA ASN A 63 5.27 -3.53 24.38
C ASN A 63 5.56 -2.82 23.04
N TYR A 64 5.57 -1.50 23.02
CA TYR A 64 5.86 -0.70 21.83
C TYR A 64 7.21 -1.06 21.20
N ASN A 65 8.26 -1.17 22.00
CA ASN A 65 9.59 -1.54 21.53
C ASN A 65 9.63 -2.94 20.91
N TRP A 66 8.90 -3.90 21.47
CA TRP A 66 8.79 -5.25 20.91
C TRP A 66 8.01 -5.28 19.59
N ILE A 67 6.95 -4.49 19.50
CA ILE A 67 6.15 -4.36 18.29
C ILE A 67 7.00 -3.70 17.18
N LEU A 68 7.71 -2.62 17.49
CA LEU A 68 8.62 -1.96 16.55
C LEU A 68 9.71 -2.91 16.07
N PHE A 69 10.31 -3.69 16.99
CA PHE A 69 11.29 -4.71 16.65
C PHE A 69 10.73 -5.77 15.71
N ALA A 70 9.50 -6.25 15.96
CA ALA A 70 8.84 -7.24 15.11
C ALA A 70 8.59 -6.70 13.69
N TYR A 71 8.07 -5.48 13.54
CA TYR A 71 7.92 -4.84 12.22
C TYR A 71 9.27 -4.65 11.51
N THR A 72 10.29 -4.21 12.23
CA THR A 72 11.64 -4.04 11.67
C THR A 72 12.20 -5.38 11.18
N LEU A 73 11.98 -6.46 11.92
CA LEU A 73 12.40 -7.82 11.53
C LEU A 73 11.69 -8.27 10.24
N LEU A 74 10.38 -8.05 10.12
CA LEU A 74 9.60 -8.43 8.93
C LEU A 74 10.03 -7.62 7.69
N VAL A 75 10.23 -6.31 7.85
CA VAL A 75 10.75 -5.46 6.77
C VAL A 75 12.15 -5.89 6.36
N ALA A 76 13.03 -6.15 7.33
CA ALA A 76 14.38 -6.63 7.05
C ALA A 76 14.37 -7.99 6.32
N LEU A 77 13.48 -8.90 6.71
CA LEU A 77 13.28 -10.19 6.03
C LEU A 77 12.88 -10.00 4.57
N ALA A 78 11.90 -9.12 4.29
CA ALA A 78 11.42 -8.84 2.93
C ALA A 78 12.54 -8.26 2.06
N LEU A 79 13.30 -7.28 2.57
CA LEU A 79 14.42 -6.67 1.86
C LEU A 79 15.59 -7.66 1.68
N LEU A 80 15.84 -8.53 2.66
CA LEU A 80 16.84 -9.58 2.57
C LEU A 80 16.48 -10.58 1.45
N MET A 81 15.21 -10.96 1.32
CA MET A 81 14.74 -11.81 0.21
C MET A 81 14.98 -11.16 -1.15
N LEU A 82 14.78 -9.85 -1.28
CA LEU A 82 15.10 -9.10 -2.50
C LEU A 82 16.61 -9.14 -2.78
N LEU A 83 17.45 -8.90 -1.79
CA LEU A 83 18.91 -8.96 -1.94
C LEU A 83 19.41 -10.36 -2.32
N LEU A 84 18.86 -11.41 -1.70
CA LEU A 84 19.19 -12.80 -2.06
C LEU A 84 18.75 -13.14 -3.48
N PHE A 85 17.58 -12.64 -3.92
CA PHE A 85 17.14 -12.80 -5.30
C PHE A 85 18.13 -12.13 -6.27
N LEU A 86 18.53 -10.87 -6.01
CA LEU A 86 19.50 -10.16 -6.83
C LEU A 86 20.83 -10.92 -6.90
N ARG A 87 21.37 -11.32 -5.75
CA ARG A 87 22.64 -12.05 -5.66
C ARG A 87 22.60 -13.37 -6.43
N LYS A 88 21.50 -14.11 -6.38
CA LYS A 88 21.40 -15.44 -6.98
C LYS A 88 21.06 -15.40 -8.48
N TYR A 89 20.16 -14.51 -8.89
CA TYR A 89 19.60 -14.51 -10.25
C TYR A 89 20.05 -13.34 -11.12
N ARG A 90 20.52 -12.23 -10.51
CA ARG A 90 20.93 -11.02 -11.19
C ARG A 90 22.19 -10.42 -10.55
N ASN A 91 23.26 -11.21 -10.55
CA ASN A 91 24.55 -10.81 -9.99
C ASN A 91 25.11 -9.54 -10.68
N ASP A 92 24.83 -9.36 -11.97
CA ASP A 92 25.16 -8.17 -12.76
C ASP A 92 24.51 -6.88 -12.23
N VAL A 93 23.34 -7.01 -11.60
CA VAL A 93 22.65 -5.91 -10.91
C VAL A 93 23.18 -5.76 -9.49
N PHE A 94 23.39 -6.87 -8.79
CA PHE A 94 23.82 -6.89 -7.39
C PHE A 94 25.20 -6.26 -7.18
N GLU A 95 26.15 -6.46 -8.10
CA GLU A 95 27.49 -5.89 -8.04
C GLU A 95 27.55 -4.40 -8.40
N ASN A 96 26.49 -3.85 -8.97
CA ASN A 96 26.45 -2.45 -9.37
C ASN A 96 25.62 -1.62 -8.38
N ASN A 97 26.30 -0.80 -7.58
CA ASN A 97 25.67 0.02 -6.54
C ASN A 97 24.57 0.96 -7.11
N THR A 98 24.77 1.54 -8.29
CA THR A 98 23.80 2.43 -8.92
C THR A 98 22.50 1.68 -9.23
N LYS A 99 22.62 0.46 -9.79
CA LYS A 99 21.44 -0.37 -10.11
C LYS A 99 20.69 -0.80 -8.85
N VAL A 100 21.41 -1.22 -7.80
CA VAL A 100 20.81 -1.59 -6.51
C VAL A 100 20.13 -0.38 -5.87
N THR A 101 20.81 0.77 -5.82
CA THR A 101 20.23 2.01 -5.31
C THR A 101 18.97 2.42 -6.07
N PHE A 102 18.95 2.28 -7.39
CA PHE A 102 17.79 2.57 -8.23
C PHE A 102 16.58 1.70 -7.85
N ILE A 103 16.78 0.40 -7.63
CA ILE A 103 15.69 -0.51 -7.23
C ILE A 103 15.13 -0.11 -5.87
N PHE A 104 16.00 0.08 -4.87
CA PHE A 104 15.58 0.46 -3.52
C PHE A 104 14.94 1.85 -3.49
N PHE A 105 15.43 2.80 -4.27
CA PHE A 105 14.83 4.12 -4.42
C PHE A 105 13.38 4.02 -4.91
N ASN A 106 13.12 3.22 -5.95
CA ASN A 106 11.76 3.05 -6.48
C ASN A 106 10.82 2.37 -5.47
N ILE A 107 11.30 1.35 -4.75
CA ILE A 107 10.52 0.71 -3.68
C ILE A 107 10.18 1.72 -2.58
N LEU A 108 11.18 2.45 -2.10
CA LEU A 108 11.02 3.44 -1.05
C LEU A 108 10.06 4.56 -1.49
N LEU A 109 10.18 5.03 -2.75
CA LEU A 109 9.29 6.04 -3.32
C LEU A 109 7.83 5.56 -3.29
N MET A 110 7.54 4.32 -3.71
CA MET A 110 6.19 3.76 -3.70
C MET A 110 5.64 3.61 -2.28
N VAL A 111 6.46 3.11 -1.35
CA VAL A 111 6.07 3.01 0.07
C VAL A 111 5.78 4.39 0.66
N LEU A 112 6.64 5.38 0.40
CA LEU A 112 6.46 6.75 0.87
C LEU A 112 5.18 7.38 0.30
N LEU A 113 4.94 7.30 -1.00
CA LEU A 113 3.74 7.85 -1.64
C LEU A 113 2.48 7.21 -1.07
N THR A 114 2.46 5.89 -0.93
CA THR A 114 1.31 5.18 -0.36
C THR A 114 1.07 5.59 1.09
N THR A 115 2.13 5.67 1.91
CA THR A 115 2.02 6.10 3.31
C THR A 115 1.48 7.53 3.43
N LEU A 116 1.93 8.45 2.58
CA LEU A 116 1.43 9.83 2.56
C LEU A 116 -0.07 9.88 2.20
N VAL A 117 -0.49 9.09 1.20
CA VAL A 117 -1.91 9.04 0.80
C VAL A 117 -2.77 8.41 1.89
N VAL A 118 -2.33 7.33 2.52
CA VAL A 118 -3.06 6.67 3.63
C VAL A 118 -3.22 7.62 4.82
N ASN A 119 -2.16 8.35 5.17
CA ASN A 119 -2.20 9.32 6.27
C ASN A 119 -3.11 10.52 5.97
N TYR A 120 -3.23 10.90 4.69
CA TYR A 120 -4.15 11.96 4.29
C TYR A 120 -5.61 11.46 4.30
N ASN A 121 -5.89 10.39 3.57
CA ASN A 121 -7.19 9.71 3.57
C ASN A 121 -7.06 8.32 2.93
N SER A 122 -7.38 7.27 3.68
CA SER A 122 -7.30 5.88 3.22
C SER A 122 -8.22 5.57 2.02
N ALA A 123 -9.29 6.35 1.80
CA ALA A 123 -10.18 6.17 0.63
C ALA A 123 -9.47 6.39 -0.71
N TYR A 124 -8.36 7.15 -0.72
CA TYR A 124 -7.60 7.46 -1.93
C TYR A 124 -6.44 6.50 -2.20
N ILE A 125 -6.32 5.42 -1.47
CA ILE A 125 -5.16 4.52 -1.52
C ILE A 125 -4.88 4.00 -2.94
N TYR A 126 -5.92 3.73 -3.71
CA TYR A 126 -5.81 3.26 -5.09
C TYR A 126 -5.42 4.33 -6.11
N ILE A 127 -5.25 5.60 -5.71
CA ILE A 127 -4.68 6.64 -6.58
C ILE A 127 -3.20 6.37 -6.86
N VAL A 128 -2.48 5.78 -5.89
CA VAL A 128 -1.06 5.50 -6.06
C VAL A 128 -0.84 4.40 -7.09
N PRO A 129 -0.19 4.69 -8.22
CA PRO A 129 -0.06 3.74 -9.33
C PRO A 129 1.11 2.78 -9.07
N ILE A 130 0.92 1.81 -8.18
CA ILE A 130 1.98 0.85 -7.80
C ILE A 130 2.47 0.04 -9.01
N CYS A 131 1.64 -0.13 -10.05
CA CYS A 131 2.01 -0.80 -11.29
C CYS A 131 3.11 -0.06 -12.09
N ILE A 132 3.40 1.19 -11.78
CA ILE A 132 4.57 1.91 -12.34
C ILE A 132 5.87 1.20 -11.94
N LEU A 133 5.97 0.70 -10.73
CA LEU A 133 7.18 0.04 -10.23
C LEU A 133 7.62 -1.14 -11.12
N PRO A 134 6.79 -2.17 -11.37
CA PRO A 134 7.19 -3.27 -12.24
C PRO A 134 7.46 -2.85 -13.69
N LEU A 135 6.76 -1.82 -14.20
CA LEU A 135 7.00 -1.27 -15.54
C LEU A 135 8.38 -0.62 -15.63
N VAL A 136 8.73 0.25 -14.68
CA VAL A 136 10.04 0.90 -14.62
C VAL A 136 11.14 -0.14 -14.49
N LEU A 137 11.03 -1.07 -13.55
CA LEU A 137 12.08 -2.07 -13.34
C LEU A 137 12.22 -3.02 -14.54
N LYS A 138 11.12 -3.31 -15.25
CA LYS A 138 11.16 -4.07 -16.51
C LYS A 138 11.90 -3.30 -17.60
N ALA A 139 11.72 -1.98 -17.68
CA ALA A 139 12.36 -1.14 -18.70
C ALA A 139 13.89 -1.08 -18.52
N PHE A 140 14.39 -1.12 -17.30
CA PHE A 140 15.84 -1.02 -17.01
C PHE A 140 16.52 -2.37 -16.81
N PHE A 141 15.78 -3.43 -16.50
CA PHE A 141 16.32 -4.74 -16.20
C PHE A 141 15.59 -5.87 -16.91
N ASP A 142 14.56 -6.44 -16.26
CA ASP A 142 13.71 -7.48 -16.83
C ASP A 142 12.37 -7.64 -16.10
N ALA A 143 11.49 -8.43 -16.72
CA ALA A 143 10.16 -8.72 -16.19
C ALA A 143 10.19 -9.48 -14.85
N ARG A 144 11.16 -10.37 -14.63
CA ARG A 144 11.25 -11.18 -13.41
C ARG A 144 11.61 -10.33 -12.21
N LEU A 145 12.61 -9.45 -12.37
CA LEU A 145 13.00 -8.52 -11.33
C LEU A 145 11.88 -7.53 -11.03
N GLY A 146 11.24 -6.99 -12.09
CA GLY A 146 10.12 -6.06 -11.94
C GLY A 146 8.97 -6.68 -11.13
N LEU A 147 8.58 -7.91 -11.45
CA LEU A 147 7.51 -8.61 -10.72
C LEU A 147 7.92 -8.94 -9.28
N PHE A 148 9.14 -9.44 -9.08
CA PHE A 148 9.61 -9.82 -7.75
C PHE A 148 9.67 -8.61 -6.82
N ALA A 149 10.25 -7.49 -7.28
CA ALA A 149 10.30 -6.25 -6.52
C ALA A 149 8.89 -5.68 -6.24
N HIS A 150 7.96 -5.80 -7.21
CA HIS A 150 6.57 -5.40 -7.02
C HIS A 150 5.90 -6.19 -5.90
N VAL A 151 6.02 -7.52 -5.91
CA VAL A 151 5.45 -8.38 -4.86
C VAL A 151 6.02 -8.03 -3.48
N ILE A 152 7.34 -7.85 -3.37
CA ILE A 152 7.97 -7.42 -2.11
C ILE A 152 7.42 -6.06 -1.66
N THR A 153 7.27 -5.10 -2.58
CA THR A 153 6.72 -3.78 -2.25
C THR A 153 5.28 -3.88 -1.77
N VAL A 154 4.44 -4.68 -2.43
CA VAL A 154 3.05 -4.88 -2.01
C VAL A 154 2.96 -5.54 -0.64
N LEU A 155 3.84 -6.50 -0.33
CA LEU A 155 3.93 -7.09 1.02
C LEU A 155 4.31 -6.06 2.08
N LEU A 156 5.25 -5.15 1.79
CA LEU A 156 5.61 -4.05 2.69
C LEU A 156 4.43 -3.09 2.89
N LEU A 157 3.69 -2.78 1.83
CA LEU A 157 2.50 -1.93 1.90
C LEU A 157 1.36 -2.55 2.70
N GLY A 158 1.30 -3.87 2.78
CA GLY A 158 0.33 -4.59 3.62
C GLY A 158 0.41 -4.22 5.11
N PHE A 159 1.55 -3.69 5.60
CA PHE A 159 1.67 -3.18 6.97
C PHE A 159 1.09 -1.78 7.15
N VAL A 160 0.92 -1.03 6.06
CA VAL A 160 0.48 0.37 6.08
C VAL A 160 -1.03 0.49 5.84
N VAL A 161 -1.61 -0.46 5.11
CA VAL A 161 -2.99 -0.39 4.61
C VAL A 161 -3.95 -1.11 5.55
N ALA A 162 -5.08 -0.46 5.88
CA ALA A 162 -6.10 -1.01 6.79
C ALA A 162 -6.73 -2.30 6.23
N ASN A 163 -7.18 -2.29 4.96
CA ASN A 163 -7.74 -3.48 4.28
C ASN A 163 -6.64 -4.20 3.50
N ASN A 164 -5.63 -4.69 4.22
CA ASN A 164 -4.39 -5.22 3.65
C ASN A 164 -4.61 -6.39 2.69
N TYR A 165 -5.50 -7.34 2.99
CA TYR A 165 -5.75 -8.52 2.16
C TYR A 165 -6.32 -8.13 0.78
N GLU A 166 -7.39 -7.32 0.75
CA GLU A 166 -8.00 -6.82 -0.48
C GLU A 166 -6.98 -6.04 -1.31
N TYR A 167 -6.30 -5.11 -0.67
CA TYR A 167 -5.29 -4.28 -1.33
C TYR A 167 -4.16 -5.12 -1.92
N MET A 168 -3.56 -6.02 -1.14
CA MET A 168 -2.45 -6.87 -1.61
C MET A 168 -2.90 -7.77 -2.76
N PHE A 169 -4.08 -8.38 -2.66
CA PHE A 169 -4.61 -9.22 -3.72
C PHE A 169 -4.76 -8.46 -5.04
N LEU A 170 -5.42 -7.30 -5.01
CA LEU A 170 -5.62 -6.46 -6.19
C LEU A 170 -4.30 -5.99 -6.79
N GLN A 171 -3.37 -5.51 -5.97
CA GLN A 171 -2.08 -5.03 -6.44
C GLN A 171 -1.21 -6.14 -7.04
N ILE A 172 -1.18 -7.33 -6.44
CA ILE A 172 -0.42 -8.46 -6.99
C ILE A 172 -0.98 -8.87 -8.36
N ILE A 173 -2.30 -9.04 -8.48
CA ILE A 173 -2.92 -9.41 -9.76
C ILE A 173 -2.70 -8.32 -10.81
N ALA A 174 -2.88 -7.04 -10.46
CA ALA A 174 -2.61 -5.92 -11.36
C ALA A 174 -1.15 -5.91 -11.83
N GLY A 175 -0.19 -6.15 -10.93
CA GLY A 175 1.23 -6.23 -11.27
C GLY A 175 1.57 -7.41 -12.20
N ILE A 176 0.98 -8.58 -11.97
CA ILE A 176 1.15 -9.76 -12.85
C ILE A 176 0.64 -9.43 -14.25
N VAL A 177 -0.58 -8.90 -14.37
CA VAL A 177 -1.16 -8.57 -15.67
C VAL A 177 -0.36 -7.45 -16.36
N THR A 178 0.10 -6.46 -15.62
CA THR A 178 0.99 -5.43 -16.14
C THR A 178 2.23 -6.03 -16.83
N ILE A 179 2.89 -6.96 -16.17
CA ILE A 179 4.10 -7.61 -16.72
C ILE A 179 3.79 -8.51 -17.91
N LEU A 180 2.67 -9.23 -17.88
CA LEU A 180 2.26 -10.14 -18.98
C LEU A 180 1.82 -9.36 -20.23
N THR A 181 1.13 -8.24 -20.06
CA THR A 181 0.57 -7.49 -21.18
C THR A 181 1.60 -6.61 -21.86
N VAL A 182 2.47 -5.96 -21.10
CA VAL A 182 3.48 -5.07 -21.66
C VAL A 182 4.67 -5.90 -22.13
N SER A 183 4.60 -6.44 -23.36
CA SER A 183 5.75 -7.08 -23.99
C SER A 183 6.81 -6.06 -24.41
N GLU A 184 6.38 -4.92 -24.95
CA GLU A 184 7.22 -3.88 -25.52
C GLU A 184 6.78 -2.48 -25.05
N LEU A 185 7.51 -1.90 -24.10
CA LEU A 185 7.21 -0.59 -23.50
C LEU A 185 7.39 0.60 -24.47
N TYR A 186 8.22 0.44 -25.52
CA TYR A 186 8.43 1.48 -26.51
C TYR A 186 7.20 1.71 -27.41
N LYS A 187 6.33 0.72 -27.56
CA LYS A 187 5.07 0.89 -28.30
C LYS A 187 4.02 1.53 -27.40
N ARG A 188 3.71 2.79 -27.65
CA ARG A 188 2.70 3.55 -26.88
C ARG A 188 1.35 2.84 -26.81
N ALA A 189 0.93 2.16 -27.90
CA ALA A 189 -0.32 1.39 -27.93
C ALA A 189 -0.35 0.28 -26.86
N ASN A 190 0.75 -0.44 -26.64
CA ASN A 190 0.82 -1.49 -25.64
C ASN A 190 0.65 -0.95 -24.22
N LEU A 191 1.16 0.25 -23.95
CA LEU A 191 0.99 0.90 -22.66
C LEU A 191 -0.49 1.27 -22.41
N PHE A 192 -1.18 1.83 -23.39
CA PHE A 192 -2.63 2.14 -23.27
C PHE A 192 -3.47 0.87 -23.04
N ILE A 193 -3.16 -0.22 -23.75
CA ILE A 193 -3.83 -1.51 -23.57
C ILE A 193 -3.59 -2.03 -22.14
N SER A 194 -2.35 -1.98 -21.66
CA SER A 194 -2.00 -2.42 -20.31
C SER A 194 -2.72 -1.60 -19.24
N VAL A 195 -2.75 -0.28 -19.38
CA VAL A 195 -3.47 0.59 -18.46
C VAL A 195 -4.97 0.28 -18.44
N GLY A 196 -5.57 0.04 -19.61
CA GLY A 196 -6.97 -0.39 -19.70
C GLY A 196 -7.23 -1.70 -18.96
N GLN A 197 -6.33 -2.67 -19.08
CA GLN A 197 -6.44 -3.97 -18.38
C GLN A 197 -6.21 -3.84 -16.87
N ILE A 198 -5.26 -3.02 -16.42
CA ILE A 198 -5.04 -2.73 -14.99
C ILE A 198 -6.32 -2.12 -14.39
N THR A 199 -6.89 -1.11 -15.07
CA THR A 199 -8.13 -0.46 -14.62
C THR A 199 -9.29 -1.46 -14.56
N LEU A 200 -9.42 -2.33 -15.55
CA LEU A 200 -10.45 -3.37 -15.58
C LEU A 200 -10.29 -4.36 -14.41
N ILE A 201 -9.06 -4.76 -14.07
CA ILE A 201 -8.80 -5.64 -12.93
C ILE A 201 -9.22 -4.97 -11.62
N TYR A 202 -8.90 -3.70 -11.42
CA TYR A 202 -9.33 -2.97 -10.23
C TYR A 202 -10.87 -2.91 -10.15
N ILE A 203 -11.55 -2.64 -11.26
CA ILE A 203 -13.01 -2.59 -11.33
C ILE A 203 -13.60 -3.96 -10.97
N VAL A 204 -13.18 -5.03 -11.65
CA VAL A 204 -13.71 -6.39 -11.42
C VAL A 204 -13.39 -6.88 -10.00
N GLY A 205 -12.18 -6.64 -9.54
CA GLY A 205 -11.76 -7.02 -8.19
C GLY A 205 -12.52 -6.26 -7.11
N TYR A 206 -12.72 -4.96 -7.28
CA TYR A 206 -13.52 -4.14 -6.37
C TYR A 206 -14.97 -4.66 -6.27
N PHE A 207 -15.61 -4.96 -7.40
CA PHE A 207 -16.93 -5.57 -7.40
C PHE A 207 -16.96 -6.89 -6.64
N ALA A 208 -15.98 -7.76 -6.87
CA ALA A 208 -15.91 -9.05 -6.20
C ALA A 208 -15.77 -8.88 -4.68
N PHE A 209 -14.86 -8.00 -4.22
CA PHE A 209 -14.68 -7.74 -2.79
C PHE A 209 -15.88 -7.04 -2.17
N HIS A 210 -16.52 -6.11 -2.89
CA HIS A 210 -17.74 -5.46 -2.42
C HIS A 210 -18.86 -6.49 -2.15
N ILE A 211 -19.09 -7.42 -3.08
CA ILE A 211 -20.06 -8.50 -2.90
C ILE A 211 -19.69 -9.41 -1.71
N ILE A 212 -18.39 -9.72 -1.55
CA ILE A 212 -17.93 -10.55 -0.41
C ILE A 212 -18.19 -9.84 0.93
N HIS A 213 -17.99 -8.51 1.00
CA HIS A 213 -18.14 -7.76 2.23
C HIS A 213 -19.59 -7.43 2.55
N GLU A 214 -20.38 -6.98 1.56
CA GLU A 214 -21.75 -6.49 1.77
C GLU A 214 -22.83 -7.54 1.51
N GLY A 215 -22.50 -8.61 0.77
CA GLY A 215 -23.45 -9.66 0.40
C GLY A 215 -24.49 -9.24 -0.65
N ASN A 216 -24.42 -8.00 -1.15
CA ASN A 216 -25.31 -7.43 -2.17
C ASN A 216 -24.53 -6.48 -3.09
N MET A 217 -25.22 -5.94 -4.12
CA MET A 217 -24.67 -4.94 -5.04
C MET A 217 -25.20 -3.52 -4.74
N GLU A 218 -25.87 -3.34 -3.61
CA GLU A 218 -26.35 -2.03 -3.18
C GLU A 218 -25.21 -1.21 -2.58
N ASN A 219 -25.32 0.10 -2.59
CA ASN A 219 -24.35 1.03 -2.00
C ASN A 219 -22.94 1.01 -2.61
N ILE A 220 -22.82 0.64 -3.89
CA ILE A 220 -21.52 0.70 -4.59
C ILE A 220 -21.02 2.15 -4.61
N ASN A 221 -19.80 2.37 -4.15
CA ASN A 221 -19.18 3.69 -4.17
C ASN A 221 -18.62 4.01 -5.56
N TRP A 222 -19.40 4.70 -6.39
CA TRP A 222 -19.00 5.10 -7.75
C TRP A 222 -17.78 6.00 -7.79
N TYR A 223 -17.49 6.73 -6.72
CA TYR A 223 -16.27 7.53 -6.63
C TYR A 223 -15.00 6.68 -6.76
N THR A 224 -14.99 5.46 -6.24
CA THR A 224 -13.85 4.53 -6.32
C THR A 224 -13.47 4.20 -7.77
N PHE A 225 -14.44 4.14 -8.68
CA PHE A 225 -14.15 3.96 -10.11
C PHE A 225 -13.40 5.14 -10.71
N GLY A 226 -13.71 6.36 -10.29
CA GLY A 226 -12.96 7.55 -10.65
C GLY A 226 -11.50 7.47 -10.19
N VAL A 227 -11.27 6.93 -8.98
CA VAL A 227 -9.92 6.71 -8.44
C VAL A 227 -9.14 5.68 -9.29
N PHE A 228 -9.77 4.60 -9.75
CA PHE A 228 -9.12 3.62 -10.63
C PHE A 228 -8.77 4.20 -12.00
N LEU A 229 -9.65 5.01 -12.59
CA LEU A 229 -9.35 5.72 -13.84
C LEU A 229 -8.18 6.67 -13.66
N LEU A 230 -8.15 7.42 -12.56
CA LEU A 230 -7.05 8.33 -12.25
C LEU A 230 -5.73 7.56 -12.07
N ASN A 231 -5.72 6.42 -11.38
CA ASN A 231 -4.57 5.51 -11.28
C ASN A 231 -4.05 5.13 -12.66
N GLY A 232 -4.95 4.70 -13.56
CA GLY A 232 -4.60 4.36 -14.93
C GLY A 232 -3.96 5.54 -15.69
N MET A 233 -4.54 6.75 -15.57
CA MET A 233 -3.99 7.95 -16.19
C MET A 233 -2.59 8.28 -15.66
N ILE A 234 -2.37 8.17 -14.34
CA ILE A 234 -1.05 8.41 -13.74
C ILE A 234 -0.06 7.34 -14.20
N THR A 235 -0.50 6.09 -14.38
CA THR A 235 0.37 5.01 -14.89
C THR A 235 0.92 5.30 -16.29
N LEU A 236 0.21 6.07 -17.13
CA LEU A 236 0.72 6.50 -18.44
C LEU A 236 1.98 7.37 -18.34
N PHE A 237 2.20 8.04 -17.21
CA PHE A 237 3.43 8.82 -16.98
C PHE A 237 4.68 7.96 -16.79
N VAL A 238 4.59 6.65 -16.89
CA VAL A 238 5.76 5.76 -16.80
C VAL A 238 6.80 6.09 -17.89
N GLN A 239 6.39 6.45 -19.11
CA GLN A 239 7.33 6.78 -20.19
C GLN A 239 8.19 8.01 -19.90
N PRO A 240 7.63 9.20 -19.61
CA PRO A 240 8.44 10.35 -19.23
C PRO A 240 9.25 10.08 -17.94
N LEU A 241 8.74 9.25 -17.03
CA LEU A 241 9.46 8.87 -15.82
C LEU A 241 10.72 8.03 -16.13
N ILE A 242 10.64 7.09 -17.06
CA ILE A 242 11.81 6.31 -17.54
C ILE A 242 12.88 7.28 -18.08
N TYR A 243 12.52 8.23 -18.92
CA TYR A 243 13.45 9.24 -19.45
C TYR A 243 14.11 10.07 -18.34
N ILE A 244 13.35 10.48 -17.33
CA ILE A 244 13.88 11.21 -16.18
C ILE A 244 14.89 10.34 -15.41
N TYR A 245 14.57 9.07 -15.19
CA TYR A 245 15.43 8.14 -14.49
C TYR A 245 16.73 7.84 -15.25
N GLU A 246 16.69 7.73 -16.57
CA GLU A 246 17.91 7.62 -17.39
C GLU A 246 18.86 8.80 -17.15
N LYS A 247 18.31 10.01 -17.08
CA LYS A 247 19.08 11.23 -16.81
C LYS A 247 19.66 11.29 -15.40
N ILE A 248 18.89 10.89 -14.39
CA ILE A 248 19.29 10.98 -12.98
C ILE A 248 20.29 9.89 -12.62
N PHE A 249 20.03 8.64 -13.02
CA PHE A 249 20.84 7.49 -12.62
C PHE A 249 21.93 7.12 -13.64
N GLY A 250 21.89 7.72 -14.84
CA GLY A 250 22.84 7.38 -15.89
C GLY A 250 22.68 5.94 -16.41
N LEU A 251 21.50 5.34 -16.22
CA LEU A 251 21.16 4.01 -16.74
C LEU A 251 20.53 4.13 -18.12
N VAL A 252 20.68 3.11 -18.93
CA VAL A 252 20.06 3.03 -20.25
C VAL A 252 18.89 2.04 -20.16
N SER A 253 17.70 2.44 -20.61
CA SER A 253 16.53 1.57 -20.66
C SER A 253 16.44 0.82 -21.99
N ASP A 254 15.73 -0.30 -21.98
CA ASP A 254 15.38 -1.04 -23.20
C ASP A 254 14.57 -0.18 -24.18
N VAL A 255 13.81 0.81 -23.68
CA VAL A 255 13.04 1.76 -24.48
C VAL A 255 13.97 2.59 -25.37
N SER A 256 14.99 3.22 -24.78
CA SER A 256 15.98 4.01 -25.52
C SER A 256 16.82 3.16 -26.46
N LEU A 257 17.20 1.95 -26.07
CA LEU A 257 17.95 1.04 -26.94
C LEU A 257 17.15 0.64 -28.18
N LEU A 258 15.86 0.35 -28.03
CA LEU A 258 14.97 -0.03 -29.14
C LEU A 258 14.64 1.17 -30.05
N GLU A 259 14.46 2.38 -29.49
CA GLU A 259 14.31 3.59 -30.28
C GLU A 259 15.54 3.89 -31.16
N LEU A 260 16.75 3.67 -30.62
CA LEU A 260 18.00 3.84 -31.37
C LEU A 260 18.21 2.74 -32.42
N SER A 261 17.69 1.54 -32.20
CA SER A 261 17.80 0.41 -33.15
C SER A 261 16.75 0.44 -34.27
N ASP A 262 15.73 1.31 -34.18
CA ASP A 262 14.71 1.43 -35.22
C ASP A 262 15.29 2.11 -36.48
N THR A 263 15.58 1.28 -37.48
CA THR A 263 16.12 1.69 -38.79
C THR A 263 15.17 2.60 -39.57
N ASN A 264 13.91 2.74 -39.16
CA ASN A 264 12.96 3.69 -39.71
C ASN A 264 13.07 5.11 -39.11
N SER A 265 13.93 5.30 -38.10
CA SER A 265 14.20 6.64 -37.55
C SER A 265 14.80 7.53 -38.61
N LYS A 266 14.40 8.81 -38.66
CA LYS A 266 14.88 9.80 -39.64
C LYS A 266 16.43 9.96 -39.63
N LEU A 267 17.08 9.66 -38.48
CA LEU A 267 18.54 9.75 -38.32
C LEU A 267 19.34 8.67 -39.07
N LEU A 268 18.70 7.55 -39.44
CA LEU A 268 19.35 6.45 -40.17
C LEU A 268 18.98 6.46 -41.67
N LYS A 269 18.15 7.42 -42.13
CA LYS A 269 17.76 7.58 -43.53
C LYS A 269 18.58 8.68 -44.28
N GLU A 270 19.47 9.39 -43.59
CA GLU A 270 20.50 10.25 -44.14
C GLU A 270 21.83 9.48 -44.14
#